data_ce3a58994a5cf17c70092e8e1efe1c43
#
_entry.id   ce3a58994a5cf17c70092e8e1efe1c43
#
_cell.length_a   1.000
_cell.length_b   1.000
_cell.length_c   1.000
_cell.angle_alpha   90.00
_cell.angle_beta   90.00
_cell.angle_gamma   90.00
#
_symmetry.space_group_name_H-M   'P 1'
#
loop_
_entity.id
_entity.type
_entity.pdbx_description
1 polymer ?
#
loop_
_entity_poly.entity_id
_entity_poly.type
_entity_poly.pdbx_seq_one_letter_code
_entity_poly.pdbx_strand_id
1 'polypeptide(L)'
;MTTNRAPAKKTADDQPFDFNLDAVTSEVDLTPFRVHFNGRRFEFTHMEGLDIWDLVEHAEGGEVKAMIGVFRTSLGDQFDDFRKVKLPQYKMKALFANYRKHCGMEPGESDASES
;
A
#
# COMPACT_ATOMS: atom_id res chain seq x y z
N MET A 1 -18.69 31.58 13.17
CA MET A 1 -18.25 31.26 12.87
C MET A 1 -18.01 30.76 12.64
N THR A 2 -18.39 30.90 12.37
CA THR A 2 -17.96 30.49 11.99
C THR A 2 -17.59 29.86 11.53
N THR A 3 -18.04 29.84 11.41
CA THR A 3 -17.56 29.36 10.77
C THR A 3 -17.06 28.74 10.39
N ASN A 4 -17.31 28.70 10.32
CA ASN A 4 -16.68 28.23 9.74
C ASN A 4 -16.47 27.54 9.45
N ARG A 5 -16.75 27.40 9.66
CA ARG A 5 -16.56 26.84 9.18
C ARG A 5 -16.27 26.47 8.55
N ALA A 6 -16.52 26.57 8.39
CA ALA A 6 -16.13 26.28 7.64
C ALA A 6 -15.66 26.43 7.13
N PRO A 7 -15.80 26.54 7.04
CA PRO A 7 -15.22 26.79 6.31
C PRO A 7 -14.36 27.38 6.55
N ALA A 8 -14.35 27.74 7.06
CA ALA A 8 -13.43 28.53 7.18
C ALA A 8 -12.13 28.15 7.00
N LYS A 9 -11.78 27.45 7.24
CA LYS A 9 -10.64 27.08 6.76
C LYS A 9 -10.41 27.55 5.42
N LYS A 10 -11.40 28.05 4.86
CA LYS A 10 -11.30 28.47 3.57
C LYS A 10 -10.36 29.57 3.39
N THR A 11 -10.23 30.44 4.33
CA THR A 11 -9.35 31.55 4.18
C THR A 11 -7.95 31.09 4.00
N ALA A 12 -7.54 30.16 4.83
CA ALA A 12 -6.21 29.63 4.71
C ALA A 12 -6.03 28.95 3.39
N ASP A 13 -7.09 28.35 2.92
CA ASP A 13 -7.01 27.63 1.66
C ASP A 13 -6.87 28.53 0.48
N ASP A 14 -7.15 29.81 0.65
CA ASP A 14 -7.04 30.72 -0.45
C ASP A 14 -5.64 31.26 -0.61
N GLN A 15 -4.74 30.94 0.30
CA GLN A 15 -3.37 31.42 0.19
C GLN A 15 -2.66 30.78 -0.98
N PRO A 16 -1.77 31.52 -1.62
CA PRO A 16 -1.05 30.95 -2.74
C PRO A 16 -0.18 29.79 -2.27
N PHE A 17 0.04 28.85 -3.14
CA PHE A 17 0.89 27.70 -2.83
C PHE A 17 1.65 27.29 -4.09
N ASP A 18 2.72 26.56 -3.90
CA ASP A 18 3.55 26.13 -5.03
C ASP A 18 3.12 24.79 -5.59
N PHE A 19 2.43 23.99 -4.82
CA PHE A 19 2.10 22.65 -5.23
C PHE A 19 0.81 22.21 -4.57
N ASN A 20 -0.11 21.67 -5.34
CA ASN A 20 -1.38 21.20 -4.80
C ASN A 20 -1.37 19.68 -4.69
N LEU A 21 -1.06 19.20 -3.50
CA LEU A 21 -1.00 17.76 -3.27
C LEU A 21 -2.37 17.10 -3.46
N ASP A 22 -3.43 17.82 -3.14
CA ASP A 22 -4.76 17.25 -3.28
C ASP A 22 -5.10 16.93 -4.73
N ALA A 23 -4.45 17.58 -5.67
CA ALA A 23 -4.75 17.37 -7.08
C ALA A 23 -3.94 16.24 -7.70
N VAL A 24 -3.03 15.67 -6.95
CA VAL A 24 -2.20 14.60 -7.47
C VAL A 24 -2.99 13.31 -7.57
N THR A 25 -2.93 12.65 -8.71
CA THR A 25 -3.59 11.37 -8.90
C THR A 25 -2.55 10.34 -9.31
N SER A 26 -2.91 9.09 -9.16
CA SER A 26 -2.01 8.02 -9.53
C SER A 26 -1.86 7.95 -11.05
N GLU A 27 -0.65 7.67 -11.51
CA GLU A 27 -0.42 7.52 -12.92
C GLU A 27 -0.63 6.08 -13.37
N VAL A 28 -0.89 5.18 -12.44
CA VAL A 28 -1.15 3.79 -12.78
C VAL A 28 -2.49 3.40 -12.21
N ASP A 29 -3.08 2.37 -12.80
CA ASP A 29 -4.31 1.83 -12.24
C ASP A 29 -4.00 1.16 -10.94
N LEU A 30 -4.78 1.46 -9.92
CA LEU A 30 -4.57 0.87 -8.61
C LEU A 30 -5.38 -0.41 -8.49
N THR A 31 -5.17 -1.32 -9.42
CA THR A 31 -5.87 -2.59 -9.43
C THR A 31 -5.39 -3.46 -8.27
N PRO A 32 -6.30 -4.00 -7.47
CA PRO A 32 -5.89 -4.83 -6.34
C PRO A 32 -5.19 -6.09 -6.82
N PHE A 33 -4.34 -6.62 -5.97
CA PHE A 33 -3.63 -7.87 -6.25
C PHE A 33 -4.43 -8.98 -5.60
N ARG A 34 -4.98 -9.88 -6.40
CA ARG A 34 -5.82 -10.95 -5.89
C ARG A 34 -5.01 -12.21 -5.70
N VAL A 35 -5.10 -12.79 -4.53
CA VAL A 35 -4.29 -13.94 -4.17
C VAL A 35 -5.20 -15.05 -3.68
N HIS A 36 -4.94 -16.26 -4.14
CA HIS A 36 -5.66 -17.43 -3.67
C HIS A 36 -4.80 -18.09 -2.59
N PHE A 37 -5.36 -18.26 -1.43
CA PHE A 37 -4.62 -18.86 -0.32
C PHE A 37 -5.59 -19.58 0.59
N ASN A 38 -5.31 -20.84 0.87
CA ASN A 38 -6.14 -21.65 1.75
C ASN A 38 -7.60 -21.67 1.29
N GLY A 39 -7.81 -21.84 -0.01
CA GLY A 39 -9.14 -21.97 -0.56
C GLY A 39 -9.96 -20.69 -0.58
N ARG A 40 -9.33 -19.58 -0.38
CA ARG A 40 -10.03 -18.32 -0.32
C ARG A 40 -9.27 -17.26 -1.10
N ARG A 41 -10.00 -16.27 -1.62
CA ARG A 41 -9.37 -15.17 -2.35
C ARG A 41 -9.20 -13.99 -1.41
N PHE A 42 -7.98 -13.47 -1.38
CA PHE A 42 -7.67 -12.27 -0.62
C PHE A 42 -7.30 -11.16 -1.61
N GLU A 43 -7.66 -9.95 -1.30
CA GLU A 43 -7.34 -8.81 -2.16
C GLU A 43 -6.40 -7.88 -1.41
N PHE A 44 -5.24 -7.67 -1.98
CA PHE A 44 -4.25 -6.76 -1.43
C PHE A 44 -4.38 -5.43 -2.16
N THR A 45 -4.49 -4.35 -1.43
CA THR A 45 -4.53 -3.03 -2.02
C THR A 45 -3.23 -2.79 -2.79
N HIS A 46 -3.34 -2.16 -3.95
CA HIS A 46 -2.15 -1.85 -4.74
C HIS A 46 -1.18 -1.03 -3.88
N MET A 47 0.11 -1.36 -3.97
CA MET A 47 1.11 -0.72 -3.12
C MET A 47 1.13 0.79 -3.26
N GLU A 48 0.90 1.30 -4.45
CA GLU A 48 0.90 2.74 -4.65
C GLU A 48 -0.22 3.44 -3.90
N GLY A 49 -1.24 2.71 -3.51
CA GLY A 49 -2.34 3.30 -2.78
C GLY A 49 -2.27 3.15 -1.28
N LEU A 50 -1.19 2.57 -0.77
CA LEU A 50 -1.08 2.36 0.66
C LEU A 50 -0.69 3.66 1.37
N ASP A 51 -1.21 3.80 2.59
CA ASP A 51 -0.92 4.97 3.39
C ASP A 51 0.50 4.87 3.94
N ILE A 52 1.32 5.84 3.61
CA ILE A 52 2.71 5.79 4.01
C ILE A 52 2.88 5.82 5.53
N TRP A 53 1.96 6.45 6.22
CA TRP A 53 2.08 6.52 7.68
C TRP A 53 1.92 5.14 8.29
N ASP A 54 1.02 4.33 7.73
CA ASP A 54 0.87 2.96 8.20
C ASP A 54 2.12 2.15 7.92
N LEU A 55 2.74 2.38 6.78
CA LEU A 55 3.93 1.64 6.43
C LEU A 55 5.10 1.98 7.35
N VAL A 56 5.22 3.25 7.69
CA VAL A 56 6.30 3.69 8.55
C VAL A 56 6.21 3.05 9.94
N GLU A 57 4.99 2.88 10.41
CA GLU A 57 4.80 2.29 11.73
C GLU A 57 5.36 0.88 11.82
N HIS A 58 5.45 0.18 10.70
CA HIS A 58 5.91 -1.19 10.72
C HIS A 58 7.35 -1.36 10.23
N ALA A 59 8.00 -0.26 9.89
CA ALA A 59 9.31 -0.36 9.27
C ALA A 59 10.42 -0.69 10.24
N GLU A 60 10.21 -0.46 11.51
CA GLU A 60 11.28 -0.60 12.45
C GLU A 60 11.39 -2.04 12.85
N GLY A 61 11.39 -2.92 12.80
CA GLY A 61 11.48 -4.28 13.27
C GLY A 61 12.21 -5.18 12.33
N GLY A 62 12.79 -4.59 11.28
CA GLY A 62 13.52 -5.41 10.35
C GLY A 62 12.69 -5.75 9.14
N GLU A 63 13.32 -6.45 8.21
CA GLU A 63 12.73 -6.70 6.91
C GLU A 63 11.45 -7.52 6.97
N VAL A 64 11.44 -8.56 7.79
CA VAL A 64 10.25 -9.40 7.87
C VAL A 64 9.08 -8.64 8.45
N LYS A 65 9.33 -7.86 9.51
CA LYS A 65 8.25 -7.08 10.09
C LYS A 65 7.75 -6.04 9.12
N ALA A 66 8.63 -5.46 8.33
CA ALA A 66 8.22 -4.48 7.34
C ALA A 66 7.32 -5.12 6.30
N MET A 67 7.65 -6.31 5.84
CA MET A 67 6.81 -7.01 4.88
C MET A 67 5.45 -7.34 5.46
N ILE A 68 5.44 -7.81 6.70
CA ILE A 68 4.18 -8.14 7.34
C ILE A 68 3.33 -6.87 7.52
N GLY A 69 3.98 -5.76 7.81
CA GLY A 69 3.26 -4.49 7.92
C GLY A 69 2.59 -4.09 6.62
N VAL A 70 3.27 -4.34 5.51
CA VAL A 70 2.69 -4.06 4.20
C VAL A 70 1.46 -4.95 3.99
N PHE A 71 1.56 -6.24 4.33
CA PHE A 71 0.42 -7.12 4.19
C PHE A 71 -0.73 -6.69 5.08
N ARG A 72 -0.45 -6.32 6.32
CA ARG A 72 -1.49 -5.91 7.24
C ARG A 72 -2.21 -4.67 6.71
N THR A 73 -1.45 -3.71 6.23
CA THR A 73 -2.02 -2.48 5.71
C THR A 73 -2.84 -2.74 4.45
N SER A 74 -2.32 -3.59 3.56
CA SER A 74 -2.98 -3.80 2.29
C SER A 74 -4.20 -4.72 2.40
N LEU A 75 -4.19 -5.65 3.35
CA LEU A 75 -5.33 -6.55 3.53
C LEU A 75 -6.44 -5.93 4.37
N GLY A 76 -6.08 -5.01 5.25
CA GLY A 76 -7.09 -4.39 6.09
C GLY A 76 -7.84 -5.42 6.91
N ASP A 77 -9.16 -5.43 6.78
CA ASP A 77 -10.00 -6.34 7.55
C ASP A 77 -9.72 -7.79 7.27
N GLN A 78 -9.12 -8.10 6.14
CA GLN A 78 -8.83 -9.49 5.80
C GLN A 78 -7.61 -10.02 6.51
N PHE A 79 -6.82 -9.15 7.13
CA PHE A 79 -5.54 -9.58 7.69
C PHE A 79 -5.70 -10.64 8.77
N ASP A 80 -6.69 -10.48 9.63
CA ASP A 80 -6.88 -11.45 10.72
C ASP A 80 -7.14 -12.85 10.18
N ASP A 81 -7.94 -12.95 9.15
CA ASP A 81 -8.21 -14.25 8.56
C ASP A 81 -6.99 -14.78 7.82
N PHE A 82 -6.25 -13.89 7.20
CA PHE A 82 -5.08 -14.29 6.46
C PHE A 82 -4.03 -14.91 7.39
N ARG A 83 -3.83 -14.33 8.56
CA ARG A 83 -2.79 -14.81 9.46
C ARG A 83 -3.21 -16.05 10.24
N LYS A 84 -4.45 -16.49 10.11
CA LYS A 84 -4.85 -17.71 10.80
C LYS A 84 -4.22 -18.96 10.20
N VAL A 85 -3.72 -18.85 8.99
CA VAL A 85 -3.14 -19.99 8.29
C VAL A 85 -1.63 -19.84 8.32
N LYS A 86 -0.95 -20.95 8.56
CA LYS A 86 0.50 -20.95 8.57
C LYS A 86 1.04 -20.43 7.25
N LEU A 87 1.99 -19.52 7.32
CA LEU A 87 2.59 -18.94 6.14
C LEU A 87 4.11 -19.13 6.19
N PRO A 88 4.62 -20.19 5.57
CA PRO A 88 6.07 -20.41 5.57
C PRO A 88 6.80 -19.26 4.89
N GLN A 89 8.04 -19.08 5.28
CA GLN A 89 8.80 -17.96 4.74
C GLN A 89 8.90 -17.99 3.22
N TYR A 90 9.05 -19.18 2.63
CA TYR A 90 9.18 -19.24 1.17
C TYR A 90 7.90 -18.75 0.49
N LYS A 91 6.75 -18.98 1.11
CA LYS A 91 5.50 -18.48 0.55
C LYS A 91 5.38 -16.98 0.75
N MET A 92 5.84 -16.49 1.89
CA MET A 92 5.80 -15.05 2.14
C MET A 92 6.68 -14.32 1.15
N LYS A 93 7.86 -14.85 0.89
CA LYS A 93 8.77 -14.20 -0.05
C LYS A 93 8.20 -14.21 -1.46
N ALA A 94 7.61 -15.33 -1.87
CA ALA A 94 7.00 -15.42 -3.18
C ALA A 94 5.83 -14.46 -3.30
N LEU A 95 5.04 -14.37 -2.25
CA LEU A 95 3.90 -13.47 -2.24
C LEU A 95 4.36 -12.04 -2.38
N PHE A 96 5.34 -11.64 -1.61
CA PHE A 96 5.82 -10.26 -1.63
C PHE A 96 6.43 -9.93 -2.99
N ALA A 97 7.19 -10.84 -3.55
CA ALA A 97 7.82 -10.62 -4.85
C ALA A 97 6.76 -10.42 -5.93
N ASN A 98 5.73 -11.26 -5.90
CA ASN A 98 4.69 -11.15 -6.91
C ASN A 98 3.79 -9.94 -6.69
N TYR A 99 3.60 -9.55 -5.46
CA TYR A 99 2.85 -8.36 -5.14
C TYR A 99 3.58 -7.13 -5.69
N ARG A 100 4.89 -7.07 -5.49
CA ARG A 100 5.67 -5.96 -6.03
C ARG A 100 5.64 -5.96 -7.55
N LYS A 101 5.71 -7.11 -8.14
CA LYS A 101 5.68 -7.21 -9.59
C LYS A 101 4.32 -6.73 -10.12
N HIS A 102 3.25 -7.13 -9.45
CA HIS A 102 1.92 -6.69 -9.85
C HIS A 102 1.82 -5.17 -9.79
N CYS A 103 2.47 -4.56 -8.82
CA CYS A 103 2.41 -3.13 -8.65
C CYS A 103 3.45 -2.37 -9.46
N GLY A 104 4.20 -3.09 -10.28
CA GLY A 104 5.20 -2.44 -11.12
C GLY A 104 6.40 -1.96 -10.35
N MET A 105 6.63 -2.50 -9.17
CA MET A 105 7.72 -2.03 -8.32
C MET A 105 8.83 -3.05 -8.20
N GLU A 106 8.85 -4.01 -9.08
CA GLU A 106 9.87 -5.04 -9.07
C GLU A 106 11.16 -4.48 -9.63
N PRO A 107 12.17 -4.29 -8.82
CA PRO A 107 13.40 -3.71 -9.35
C PRO A 107 14.05 -4.58 -10.40
N GLY A 108 13.90 -5.87 -10.25
CA GLY A 108 14.50 -6.74 -11.21
C GLY A 108 13.89 -6.66 -12.57
N GLU A 109 12.70 -6.11 -12.61
CA GLU A 109 12.04 -6.02 -13.87
C GLU A 109 12.79 -5.13 -14.83
N SER A 110 13.23 -3.99 -14.33
CA SER A 110 13.97 -3.13 -15.20
C SER A 110 15.28 -3.80 -15.56
N ASP A 111 15.82 -4.57 -14.66
CA ASP A 111 17.03 -5.28 -14.97
C ASP A 111 16.75 -6.41 -15.90
N ALA A 112 15.64 -7.04 -15.69
CA ALA A 112 15.30 -8.16 -16.54
C ALA A 112 15.14 -7.71 -17.95
N SER A 113 14.69 -6.52 -18.12
CA SER A 113 14.48 -6.08 -19.46
C SER A 113 15.79 -6.01 -20.18
N GLU A 114 16.83 -5.79 -19.46
CA GLU A 114 18.05 -5.74 -20.13
C GLU A 114 18.63 -7.10 -20.25
N SER A 115 18.18 -7.99 -19.55
CA SER A 115 18.77 -9.31 -19.73
C SER A 115 18.29 -10.00 -20.97
#